data_c043d6372575e8636dd26a38376b4824
#
_entry.id   c043d6372575e8636dd26a38376b4824
#
_cell.length_a   1.000
_cell.length_b   1.000
_cell.length_c   1.000
_cell.angle_alpha   90.00
_cell.angle_beta   90.00
_cell.angle_gamma   90.00
#
_symmetry.space_group_name_H-M   'P 1'
#
loop_
_entity.id
_entity.type
_entity.pdbx_description
1 polymer ?
#
loop_
_entity_poly.entity_id
_entity_poly.type
_entity_poly.pdbx_seq_one_letter_code
_entity_poly.pdbx_strand_id
1 'polypeptide(L)'
;MGKLHALVISFPAQGHITPMMEFSHRMVEHGFVVTFLNSDYNHKRVLEAPKAHPQYQTGHGNGPISLVSIPDGLDPGADRNQLGPLCESMLSSMPRALEKLIDDITNVQGLEIHCVVAHLNMGWALDVAKRLGIVRAAFWPAAARCLSLLLKLPELGV
;
A
#
# COMPACT_ATOMS: atom_id res chain seq x y z
N MET A 1 -10.10 24.89 1.15
CA MET A 1 -10.35 23.44 0.97
C MET A 1 -9.14 22.69 1.47
N GLY A 2 -9.33 21.69 2.34
CA GLY A 2 -8.24 20.81 2.77
C GLY A 2 -7.68 20.01 1.59
N LYS A 3 -6.41 19.58 1.68
CA LYS A 3 -5.82 18.69 0.67
C LYS A 3 -6.46 17.31 0.78
N LEU A 4 -6.75 16.66 -0.35
CA LEU A 4 -7.22 15.27 -0.39
C LEU A 4 -6.10 14.35 0.08
N HIS A 5 -6.42 13.35 0.89
CA HIS A 5 -5.46 12.39 1.46
C HIS A 5 -5.72 11.00 0.90
N ALA A 6 -4.70 10.39 0.32
CA ALA A 6 -4.72 9.03 -0.19
C ALA A 6 -3.85 8.10 0.66
N LEU A 7 -4.38 6.94 1.00
CA LEU A 7 -3.61 5.82 1.55
C LEU A 7 -3.26 4.87 0.41
N VAL A 8 -1.97 4.77 0.09
CA VAL A 8 -1.44 3.93 -1.00
C VAL A 8 -0.81 2.68 -0.42
N ILE A 9 -1.23 1.50 -0.87
CA ILE A 9 -0.84 0.20 -0.30
C ILE A 9 -0.18 -0.65 -1.37
N SER A 10 1.13 -0.90 -1.21
CA SER A 10 1.92 -1.68 -2.16
C SER A 10 2.05 -3.15 -1.75
N PHE A 11 2.12 -4.04 -2.74
CA PHE A 11 2.59 -5.41 -2.52
C PHE A 11 4.09 -5.38 -2.15
N PRO A 12 4.55 -6.17 -1.16
CA PRO A 12 5.89 -6.06 -0.58
C PRO A 12 7.00 -6.69 -1.43
N ALA A 13 7.04 -6.38 -2.72
CA ALA A 13 8.13 -6.74 -3.62
C ALA A 13 8.60 -5.51 -4.39
N GLN A 14 9.91 -5.37 -4.61
CA GLN A 14 10.51 -4.16 -5.18
C GLN A 14 9.91 -3.76 -6.54
N GLY A 15 9.66 -4.73 -7.42
CA GLY A 15 9.02 -4.48 -8.71
C GLY A 15 7.59 -3.92 -8.63
N HIS A 16 6.94 -4.03 -7.48
CA HIS A 16 5.60 -3.50 -7.21
C HIS A 16 5.65 -2.18 -6.44
N ILE A 17 6.65 -2.00 -5.57
CA ILE A 17 6.82 -0.78 -4.75
C ILE A 17 7.18 0.42 -5.64
N THR A 18 8.14 0.24 -6.55
CA THR A 18 8.63 1.34 -7.41
C THR A 18 7.52 2.02 -8.22
N PRO A 19 6.68 1.31 -9.00
CA PRO A 19 5.60 1.95 -9.75
C PRO A 19 4.51 2.55 -8.86
N MET A 20 4.23 1.96 -7.69
CA MET A 20 3.29 2.52 -6.73
C MET A 20 3.81 3.82 -6.12
N MET A 21 5.13 3.90 -5.87
CA MET A 21 5.76 5.12 -5.37
C MET A 21 5.75 6.22 -6.44
N GLU A 22 6.07 5.89 -7.69
CA GLU A 22 5.97 6.84 -8.81
C GLU A 22 4.54 7.38 -8.95
N PHE A 23 3.54 6.50 -8.86
CA PHE A 23 2.14 6.90 -8.84
C PHE A 23 1.83 7.84 -7.67
N SER A 24 2.39 7.57 -6.48
CA SER A 24 2.23 8.44 -5.31
C SER A 24 2.80 9.84 -5.54
N HIS A 25 3.96 9.95 -6.20
CA HIS A 25 4.51 11.26 -6.59
C HIS A 25 3.57 12.01 -7.54
N ARG A 26 2.99 11.32 -8.52
CA ARG A 26 2.00 11.92 -9.43
C ARG A 26 0.76 12.41 -8.68
N MET A 27 0.27 11.66 -7.71
CA MET A 27 -0.84 12.13 -6.87
C MET A 27 -0.48 13.41 -6.12
N VAL A 28 0.74 13.50 -5.59
CA VAL A 28 1.23 14.70 -4.91
C VAL A 28 1.30 15.90 -5.86
N GLU A 29 1.76 15.73 -7.09
CA GLU A 29 1.75 16.77 -8.13
C GLU A 29 0.33 17.28 -8.43
N HIS A 30 -0.69 16.43 -8.22
CA HIS A 30 -2.10 16.79 -8.36
C HIS A 30 -2.76 17.26 -7.06
N GLY A 31 -1.96 17.58 -6.04
CA GLY A 31 -2.43 18.21 -4.81
C GLY A 31 -2.86 17.27 -3.69
N PHE A 32 -2.64 15.97 -3.83
CA PHE A 32 -2.89 15.01 -2.75
C PHE A 32 -1.78 15.05 -1.69
N VAL A 33 -2.15 14.69 -0.47
CA VAL A 33 -1.23 14.18 0.55
C VAL A 33 -1.30 12.65 0.48
N VAL A 34 -0.17 11.97 0.60
CA VAL A 34 -0.11 10.51 0.47
C VAL A 34 0.48 9.90 1.74
N THR A 35 -0.22 8.91 2.31
CA THR A 35 0.38 7.95 3.23
C THR A 35 0.67 6.67 2.46
N PHE A 36 1.95 6.30 2.37
CA PHE A 36 2.42 5.11 1.66
C PHE A 36 2.69 3.99 2.65
N LEU A 37 1.94 2.91 2.54
CA LEU A 37 2.01 1.75 3.43
C LEU A 37 2.91 0.65 2.86
N ASN A 38 3.91 0.27 3.64
CA ASN A 38 4.77 -0.89 3.42
C ASN A 38 4.52 -2.00 4.47
N SER A 39 5.09 -3.19 4.24
CA SER A 39 5.32 -4.11 5.36
C SER A 39 6.50 -3.63 6.21
N ASP A 40 6.53 -3.99 7.50
CA ASP A 40 7.63 -3.65 8.41
C ASP A 40 8.99 -4.11 7.88
N TYR A 41 9.02 -5.28 7.24
CA TYR A 41 10.22 -5.82 6.62
C TYR A 41 10.78 -4.90 5.52
N ASN A 42 9.94 -4.46 4.61
CA ASN A 42 10.37 -3.56 3.54
C ASN A 42 10.63 -2.14 4.02
N HIS A 43 9.89 -1.68 5.02
CA HIS A 43 10.10 -0.36 5.62
C HIS A 43 11.51 -0.24 6.19
N LYS A 44 11.98 -1.24 6.96
CA LYS A 44 13.36 -1.29 7.45
C LYS A 44 14.40 -1.22 6.33
N ARG A 45 14.21 -1.98 5.25
CA ARG A 45 15.12 -1.96 4.09
C ARG A 45 15.17 -0.61 3.39
N VAL A 46 14.05 0.11 3.33
CA VAL A 46 14.01 1.47 2.78
C VAL A 46 14.77 2.43 3.69
N LEU A 47 14.66 2.29 5.01
CA LEU A 47 15.37 3.12 5.98
C LEU A 47 16.89 2.87 5.99
N GLU A 48 17.30 1.62 5.81
CA GLU A 48 18.71 1.18 5.83
C GLU A 48 19.42 1.43 4.49
N ALA A 49 18.67 1.68 3.40
CA ALA A 49 19.25 1.95 2.09
C ALA A 49 20.15 3.21 2.13
N PRO A 50 21.42 3.14 1.66
CA PRO A 50 22.28 4.29 1.61
C PRO A 50 21.63 5.39 0.74
N LYS A 51 21.32 6.52 1.36
CA LYS A 51 20.62 7.65 0.76
C LYS A 51 19.22 7.31 0.25
N ALA A 52 18.30 6.98 1.14
CA ALA A 52 16.90 7.20 0.86
C ALA A 52 16.76 8.61 0.27
N HIS A 53 16.18 8.71 -0.93
CA HIS A 53 16.00 10.00 -1.61
C HIS A 53 15.46 11.02 -0.61
N PRO A 54 15.95 12.27 -0.58
CA PRO A 54 15.49 13.30 0.36
C PRO A 54 13.97 13.52 0.34
N GLN A 55 13.31 12.99 -0.68
CA GLN A 55 11.86 13.03 -0.88
C GLN A 55 11.07 12.03 -0.03
N TYR A 56 11.73 11.01 0.54
CA TYR A 56 11.10 10.03 1.43
C TYR A 56 11.33 10.44 2.88
N GLN A 57 10.43 11.23 3.42
CA GLN A 57 10.43 11.49 4.85
C GLN A 57 9.77 10.29 5.55
N THR A 58 10.56 9.61 6.37
CA THR A 58 10.13 8.50 7.19
C THR A 58 9.42 9.01 8.43
N GLY A 59 8.22 8.52 8.66
CA GLY A 59 7.39 8.89 9.79
C GLY A 59 6.42 10.05 9.47
N HIS A 60 5.64 10.44 10.45
CA HIS A 60 4.61 11.49 10.39
C HIS A 60 5.21 12.91 10.21
N GLY A 61 6.08 13.04 9.22
CA GLY A 61 6.72 14.31 8.89
C GLY A 61 5.86 15.17 7.97
N ASN A 62 6.12 16.49 7.98
CA ASN A 62 5.42 17.50 7.18
C ASN A 62 5.64 17.40 5.65
N GLY A 63 6.07 16.24 5.14
CA GLY A 63 6.26 15.99 3.71
C GLY A 63 4.95 15.59 3.02
N PRO A 64 4.88 15.73 1.69
CA PRO A 64 3.69 15.38 0.91
C PRO A 64 3.46 13.86 0.83
N ILE A 65 4.49 13.02 1.09
CA ILE A 65 4.40 11.56 1.18
C ILE A 65 4.95 11.13 2.54
N SER A 66 4.11 10.48 3.36
CA SER A 66 4.49 9.86 4.62
C SER A 66 4.61 8.36 4.46
N LEU A 67 5.73 7.77 4.93
CA LEU A 67 5.92 6.32 4.90
C LEU A 67 5.48 5.72 6.24
N VAL A 68 4.61 4.74 6.17
CA VAL A 68 4.15 3.96 7.34
C VAL A 68 4.29 2.46 7.07
N SER A 69 4.25 1.66 8.12
CA SER A 69 4.31 0.21 7.97
C SER A 69 3.40 -0.52 8.95
N ILE A 70 3.03 -1.73 8.57
CA ILE A 70 2.36 -2.71 9.42
C ILE A 70 3.04 -4.07 9.28
N PRO A 71 2.95 -4.97 10.29
CA PRO A 71 3.54 -6.30 10.22
C PRO A 71 2.91 -7.14 9.11
N ASP A 72 3.73 -7.88 8.36
CA ASP A 72 3.29 -8.86 7.36
C ASP A 72 2.85 -10.20 7.98
N GLY A 73 3.01 -10.36 9.29
CA GLY A 73 2.63 -11.54 10.04
C GLY A 73 3.65 -12.68 10.02
N LEU A 74 4.71 -12.60 9.22
CA LEU A 74 5.77 -13.58 9.20
C LEU A 74 6.82 -13.31 10.30
N ASP A 75 7.45 -14.39 10.78
CA ASP A 75 8.60 -14.30 11.69
C ASP A 75 9.74 -13.48 11.05
N PRO A 76 10.56 -12.78 11.85
CA PRO A 76 11.64 -11.93 11.34
C PRO A 76 12.63 -12.64 10.42
N GLY A 77 12.90 -13.94 10.64
CA GLY A 77 13.81 -14.76 9.86
C GLY A 77 13.19 -15.49 8.66
N ALA A 78 11.89 -15.34 8.43
CA ALA A 78 11.21 -16.03 7.33
C ALA A 78 11.63 -15.49 5.96
N ASP A 79 11.70 -16.38 4.97
CA ASP A 79 12.03 -16.03 3.59
C ASP A 79 10.80 -15.44 2.86
N ARG A 80 10.82 -14.12 2.64
CA ARG A 80 9.75 -13.38 1.93
C ARG A 80 9.76 -13.59 0.41
N ASN A 81 10.70 -14.39 -0.14
CA ASN A 81 10.64 -14.80 -1.54
C ASN A 81 9.67 -15.98 -1.74
N GLN A 82 9.27 -16.66 -0.68
CA GLN A 82 8.23 -17.68 -0.73
C GLN A 82 6.85 -17.01 -0.74
N LEU A 83 6.32 -16.78 -1.94
CA LEU A 83 5.10 -16.00 -2.13
C LEU A 83 3.87 -16.63 -1.48
N GLY A 84 3.73 -17.96 -1.48
CA GLY A 84 2.60 -18.65 -0.85
C GLY A 84 2.46 -18.30 0.64
N PRO A 85 3.44 -18.67 1.49
CA PRO A 85 3.44 -18.32 2.91
C PRO A 85 3.32 -16.82 3.19
N LEU A 86 3.96 -15.98 2.37
CA LEU A 86 3.85 -14.52 2.50
C LEU A 86 2.41 -14.06 2.29
N CYS A 87 1.77 -14.48 1.20
CA CYS A 87 0.38 -14.08 0.90
C CYS A 87 -0.61 -14.58 1.95
N GLU A 88 -0.47 -15.81 2.42
CA GLU A 88 -1.31 -16.39 3.48
C GLU A 88 -1.17 -15.61 4.80
N SER A 89 0.06 -15.29 5.18
CA SER A 89 0.33 -14.52 6.39
C SER A 89 -0.24 -13.11 6.29
N MET A 90 -0.06 -12.45 5.16
CA MET A 90 -0.62 -11.12 4.90
C MET A 90 -2.15 -11.11 4.97
N LEU A 91 -2.81 -12.09 4.35
CA LEU A 91 -4.28 -12.23 4.39
C LEU A 91 -4.83 -12.42 5.81
N SER A 92 -4.08 -13.10 6.68
CA SER A 92 -4.51 -13.36 8.05
C SER A 92 -4.25 -12.21 9.02
N SER A 93 -3.16 -11.47 8.85
CA SER A 93 -2.66 -10.49 9.84
C SER A 93 -2.91 -9.03 9.44
N MET A 94 -2.65 -8.68 8.18
CA MET A 94 -2.65 -7.28 7.75
C MET A 94 -4.02 -6.57 7.75
N PRO A 95 -5.17 -7.25 7.48
CA PRO A 95 -6.46 -6.56 7.48
C PRO A 95 -6.77 -5.85 8.81
N ARG A 96 -6.55 -6.51 9.94
CA ARG A 96 -6.75 -5.91 11.27
C ARG A 96 -5.75 -4.78 11.56
N ALA A 97 -4.49 -4.98 11.17
CA ALA A 97 -3.46 -3.97 11.33
C ALA A 97 -3.76 -2.72 10.49
N LEU A 98 -4.32 -2.91 9.28
CA LEU A 98 -4.75 -1.81 8.42
C LEU A 98 -5.93 -1.04 9.01
N GLU A 99 -6.95 -1.73 9.53
CA GLU A 99 -8.09 -1.08 10.20
C GLU A 99 -7.61 -0.19 11.35
N LYS A 100 -6.70 -0.73 12.19
CA LYS A 100 -6.11 0.04 13.30
C LYS A 100 -5.31 1.24 12.78
N LEU A 101 -4.50 1.08 11.74
CA LEU A 101 -3.74 2.19 11.16
C LEU A 101 -4.66 3.30 10.63
N ILE A 102 -5.75 2.93 9.96
CA ILE A 102 -6.75 3.89 9.46
C ILE A 102 -7.42 4.63 10.63
N ASP A 103 -7.77 3.92 11.70
CA ASP A 103 -8.34 4.51 12.92
C ASP A 103 -7.36 5.48 13.59
N ASP A 104 -6.09 5.08 13.74
CA ASP A 104 -5.02 5.93 14.29
C ASP A 104 -4.83 7.20 13.44
N ILE A 105 -4.80 7.10 12.11
CA ILE A 105 -4.68 8.25 11.22
C ILE A 105 -5.90 9.18 11.35
N THR A 106 -7.10 8.62 11.35
CA THR A 106 -8.33 9.40 11.30
C THR A 106 -8.68 9.99 12.65
N ASN A 107 -8.70 9.18 13.72
CA ASN A 107 -9.23 9.57 15.03
C ASN A 107 -8.16 10.10 15.98
N VAL A 108 -6.91 9.66 15.87
CA VAL A 108 -5.82 10.12 16.74
C VAL A 108 -5.09 11.31 16.11
N GLN A 109 -4.81 11.26 14.80
CA GLN A 109 -4.08 12.34 14.12
C GLN A 109 -5.02 13.39 13.49
N GLY A 110 -6.33 13.12 13.41
CA GLY A 110 -7.32 14.02 12.84
C GLY A 110 -7.18 14.19 11.31
N LEU A 111 -6.58 13.20 10.60
CA LEU A 111 -6.36 13.23 9.17
C LEU A 111 -7.37 12.32 8.47
N GLU A 112 -8.35 12.89 7.77
CA GLU A 112 -9.32 12.13 6.99
C GLU A 112 -8.65 11.43 5.80
N ILE A 113 -8.88 10.12 5.63
CA ILE A 113 -8.47 9.36 4.45
C ILE A 113 -9.62 9.39 3.44
N HIS A 114 -9.40 10.06 2.30
CA HIS A 114 -10.40 10.23 1.26
C HIS A 114 -10.47 9.04 0.29
N CYS A 115 -9.34 8.37 0.06
CA CYS A 115 -9.29 7.19 -0.80
C CYS A 115 -8.17 6.23 -0.39
N VAL A 116 -8.40 4.93 -0.64
CA VAL A 116 -7.40 3.86 -0.57
C VAL A 116 -7.08 3.40 -1.98
N VAL A 117 -5.81 3.45 -2.35
CA VAL A 117 -5.30 2.88 -3.61
C VAL A 117 -4.42 1.68 -3.27
N ALA A 118 -4.84 0.49 -3.65
CA ALA A 118 -4.10 -0.72 -3.34
C ALA A 118 -3.62 -1.43 -4.62
N HIS A 119 -2.42 -2.00 -4.55
CA HIS A 119 -1.95 -2.92 -5.58
C HIS A 119 -2.97 -4.06 -5.77
N LEU A 120 -3.19 -4.52 -7.00
CA LEU A 120 -4.20 -5.54 -7.30
C LEU A 120 -4.05 -6.81 -6.43
N ASN A 121 -2.81 -7.23 -6.13
CA ASN A 121 -2.53 -8.36 -5.24
C ASN A 121 -2.85 -8.08 -3.75
N MET A 122 -3.27 -6.87 -3.42
CA MET A 122 -3.68 -6.44 -2.08
C MET A 122 -5.20 -6.24 -2.01
N GLY A 123 -5.98 -7.07 -2.69
CA GLY A 123 -7.44 -6.97 -2.78
C GLY A 123 -8.13 -6.92 -1.41
N TRP A 124 -7.59 -7.63 -0.41
CA TRP A 124 -8.07 -7.58 0.98
C TRP A 124 -8.09 -6.16 1.56
N ALA A 125 -7.16 -5.29 1.15
CA ALA A 125 -7.12 -3.90 1.60
C ALA A 125 -8.28 -3.07 1.02
N LEU A 126 -8.70 -3.40 -0.20
CA LEU A 126 -9.90 -2.80 -0.81
C LEU A 126 -11.19 -3.24 -0.09
N ASP A 127 -11.22 -4.47 0.44
CA ASP A 127 -12.34 -4.94 1.26
C ASP A 127 -12.39 -4.23 2.62
N VAL A 128 -11.23 -3.97 3.23
CA VAL A 128 -11.14 -3.12 4.43
C VAL A 128 -11.70 -1.73 4.15
N ALA A 129 -11.22 -1.07 3.09
CA ALA A 129 -11.70 0.26 2.69
C ALA A 129 -13.22 0.28 2.44
N LYS A 130 -13.74 -0.79 1.80
CA LYS A 130 -15.19 -0.95 1.58
C LYS A 130 -15.98 -0.96 2.88
N ARG A 131 -15.53 -1.76 3.86
CA ARG A 131 -16.21 -1.85 5.17
C ARG A 131 -16.22 -0.51 5.91
N LEU A 132 -15.17 0.27 5.73
CA LEU A 132 -15.03 1.59 6.36
C LEU A 132 -15.70 2.73 5.56
N GLY A 133 -16.33 2.43 4.43
CA GLY A 133 -16.99 3.43 3.58
C GLY A 133 -16.03 4.37 2.83
N ILE A 134 -14.74 3.99 2.72
CA ILE A 134 -13.72 4.81 2.05
C ILE A 134 -13.70 4.48 0.55
N VAL A 135 -13.58 5.52 -0.29
CA VAL A 135 -13.39 5.35 -1.74
C VAL A 135 -12.15 4.52 -2.01
N ARG A 136 -12.23 3.58 -2.96
CA ARG A 136 -11.13 2.66 -3.23
C ARG A 136 -10.85 2.47 -4.71
N ALA A 137 -9.58 2.23 -5.04
CA ALA A 137 -9.12 1.91 -6.39
C ALA A 137 -8.06 0.81 -6.36
N ALA A 138 -8.12 -0.11 -7.33
CA ALA A 138 -7.06 -1.06 -7.57
C ALA A 138 -6.03 -0.47 -8.53
N PHE A 139 -4.75 -0.67 -8.24
CA PHE A 139 -3.64 -0.26 -9.12
C PHE A 139 -2.96 -1.49 -9.72
N TRP A 140 -2.83 -1.48 -11.04
CA TRP A 140 -2.12 -2.51 -11.80
C TRP A 140 -0.84 -1.95 -12.39
N PRO A 141 0.36 -2.34 -11.91
CA PRO A 141 1.65 -1.75 -12.33
C PRO A 141 2.23 -2.35 -13.61
N ALA A 142 1.64 -3.41 -14.15
CA ALA A 142 2.13 -4.10 -15.34
C ALA A 142 1.37 -3.66 -16.60
N ALA A 143 1.69 -4.28 -17.75
CA ALA A 143 1.04 -3.96 -19.01
C ALA A 143 -0.48 -4.22 -18.97
N ALA A 144 -1.28 -3.29 -19.49
CA ALA A 144 -2.74 -3.41 -19.52
C ALA A 144 -3.23 -4.68 -20.26
N ARG A 145 -2.46 -5.16 -21.25
CA ARG A 145 -2.75 -6.43 -21.95
C ARG A 145 -2.75 -7.63 -21.00
N CYS A 146 -1.82 -7.67 -20.04
CA CYS A 146 -1.78 -8.74 -19.05
C CYS A 146 -3.02 -8.70 -18.15
N LEU A 147 -3.46 -7.53 -17.74
CA LEU A 147 -4.70 -7.38 -16.97
C LEU A 147 -5.91 -7.83 -17.79
N SER A 148 -6.00 -7.41 -19.05
CA SER A 148 -7.11 -7.83 -19.93
C SER A 148 -7.17 -9.35 -20.11
N LEU A 149 -6.01 -9.99 -20.22
CA LEU A 149 -5.94 -11.46 -20.30
C LEU A 149 -6.42 -12.10 -19.00
N LEU A 150 -5.89 -11.66 -17.85
CA LEU A 150 -6.29 -12.19 -16.54
C LEU A 150 -7.79 -12.06 -16.28
N LEU A 151 -8.40 -10.92 -16.65
CA LEU A 151 -9.84 -10.72 -16.49
C LEU A 151 -10.68 -11.63 -17.40
N LYS A 152 -10.11 -12.15 -18.49
CA LYS A 152 -10.79 -13.05 -19.42
C LYS A 152 -10.58 -14.53 -19.13
N LEU A 153 -9.61 -14.90 -18.29
CA LEU A 153 -9.35 -16.31 -17.96
C LEU A 153 -10.59 -17.06 -17.44
N PRO A 154 -11.43 -16.50 -16.56
CA PRO A 154 -12.64 -17.17 -16.11
C PRO A 154 -13.64 -17.45 -17.25
N GLU A 155 -13.70 -16.59 -18.28
CA GLU A 155 -14.55 -16.78 -19.45
C GLU A 155 -14.04 -17.89 -20.38
N LEU A 156 -12.75 -18.18 -20.34
CA LEU A 156 -12.09 -19.21 -21.12
C LEU A 156 -12.09 -20.59 -20.45
N GLY A 157 -12.60 -20.69 -19.21
CA GLY A 157 -12.69 -21.94 -18.47
C GLY A 157 -11.33 -22.44 -17.94
N VAL A 158 -10.36 -21.55 -17.75
CA VAL A 158 -9.00 -21.87 -17.27
C VAL A 158 -8.86 -21.36 -15.85
#